data_8b21c3ad4b89ffc6d478d4a460fe4ef6
#
_entry.id   8b21c3ad4b89ffc6d478d4a460fe4ef6
#
_cell.length_a   1.000
_cell.length_b   1.000
_cell.length_c   1.000
_cell.angle_alpha   90.00
_cell.angle_beta   90.00
_cell.angle_gamma   90.00
#
_symmetry.space_group_name_H-M   'P 1'
#
loop_
_entity.id
_entity.type
_entity.pdbx_description
1 polymer ?
#
loop_
_entity_poly.entity_id
_entity_poly.type
_entity_poly.pdbx_seq_one_letter_code
_entity_poly.pdbx_strand_id
1 'polypeptide(L)'
;MINRKAIGYITANYSSTYGSVLLKDRPIASVPFLGRYRLIDFPLSNMMNAGIKTVGVVMPGNYRSLIDHVGSGKDWGLDRKKGGLFMVPGNAYGTTKGGMRFLLRDIISNKTLFQRSDKPYVVMMGTNIIFNMDLNTIIDAHENSGAQMTVVYCKATRNVDDETKLEINENGRLTGVSAGVVYGDNASMDCCIVNRETLLEIIDHYQAADYLDLLEALQATLATSTCAVTSTRARSWACLARSRCIAAAWTCSTRP
;
A
#
# COMPACT_ATOMS: atom_id res chain seq x y z
N MET A 1 16.58 -16.25 4.02
CA MET A 1 17.46 -15.40 3.16
C MET A 1 16.79 -14.05 2.98
N ILE A 2 17.49 -12.93 3.14
CA ILE A 2 16.90 -11.60 2.91
C ILE A 2 16.68 -11.45 1.39
N ASN A 3 15.41 -11.34 0.99
CA ASN A 3 15.05 -11.20 -0.42
C ASN A 3 15.35 -9.76 -0.89
N ARG A 4 16.25 -9.61 -1.86
CA ARG A 4 16.65 -8.32 -2.44
C ARG A 4 16.11 -8.13 -3.85
N LYS A 5 15.08 -8.89 -4.22
CA LYS A 5 14.55 -8.94 -5.60
C LYS A 5 13.48 -7.87 -5.86
N ALA A 6 13.13 -7.05 -4.87
CA ALA A 6 12.05 -6.08 -5.01
C ALA A 6 12.47 -4.65 -4.68
N ILE A 7 11.74 -3.70 -5.25
CA ILE A 7 11.66 -2.31 -4.77
C ILE A 7 10.33 -2.09 -4.08
N GLY A 8 10.30 -1.12 -3.16
CA GLY A 8 9.11 -0.71 -2.44
C GLY A 8 8.45 0.52 -3.05
N TYR A 9 7.13 0.55 -3.02
CA TYR A 9 6.31 1.71 -3.36
C TYR A 9 5.22 1.88 -2.33
N ILE A 10 5.28 2.95 -1.55
CA ILE A 10 4.32 3.23 -0.48
C ILE A 10 3.44 4.40 -0.92
N THR A 11 2.13 4.17 -0.96
CA THR A 11 1.19 5.25 -1.20
C THR A 11 0.74 5.86 0.13
N ALA A 12 0.87 7.18 0.22
CA ALA A 12 0.37 7.99 1.33
C ALA A 12 -0.66 9.01 0.85
N ASN A 13 -0.99 8.97 -0.43
CA ASN A 13 -1.85 9.93 -1.12
C ASN A 13 -3.31 9.47 -1.08
N TYR A 14 -3.92 9.53 0.11
CA TYR A 14 -5.34 9.24 0.30
C TYR A 14 -6.11 10.51 0.62
N SER A 15 -7.31 10.65 0.08
CA SER A 15 -8.26 11.64 0.56
C SER A 15 -8.78 11.20 1.93
N SER A 16 -8.63 12.04 2.93
CA SER A 16 -9.23 11.80 4.23
C SER A 16 -10.67 12.32 4.21
N THR A 17 -11.64 11.44 4.09
CA THR A 17 -13.05 11.74 4.34
C THR A 17 -13.36 11.87 5.85
N TYR A 18 -12.38 11.58 6.68
CA TYR A 18 -12.53 11.62 8.13
C TYR A 18 -12.30 13.05 8.64
N GLY A 19 -13.36 13.73 9.01
CA GLY A 19 -13.36 15.07 9.61
C GLY A 19 -12.66 15.15 10.99
N SER A 20 -11.58 14.43 11.18
CA SER A 20 -10.77 14.47 12.39
C SER A 20 -9.88 15.71 12.38
N VAL A 21 -9.85 16.45 13.50
CA VAL A 21 -8.93 17.57 13.72
C VAL A 21 -7.47 17.18 13.45
N LEU A 22 -7.10 15.91 13.67
CA LEU A 22 -5.75 15.39 13.42
C LEU A 22 -5.38 15.33 11.93
N LEU A 23 -6.35 15.30 11.02
CA LEU A 23 -6.13 15.17 9.58
C LEU A 23 -6.25 16.50 8.82
N LYS A 24 -6.58 17.60 9.53
CA LYS A 24 -6.78 18.90 8.91
C LYS A 24 -5.54 19.39 8.16
N ASP A 25 -4.35 19.21 8.76
CA ASP A 25 -3.11 19.80 8.26
C ASP A 25 -2.02 18.74 8.00
N ARG A 26 -2.38 17.45 8.01
CA ARG A 26 -1.43 16.35 7.81
C ARG A 26 -2.05 15.16 7.09
N PRO A 27 -1.26 14.41 6.31
CA PRO A 27 -1.73 13.18 5.69
C PRO A 27 -1.94 12.09 6.75
N ILE A 28 -2.80 11.12 6.43
CA ILE A 28 -3.05 9.96 7.30
C ILE A 28 -1.75 9.20 7.65
N ALA A 29 -0.84 9.10 6.70
CA ALA A 29 0.47 8.45 6.89
C ALA A 29 1.29 9.04 8.05
N SER A 30 1.12 10.33 8.35
CA SER A 30 1.83 11.01 9.44
C SER A 30 1.06 11.10 10.76
N VAL A 31 -0.10 10.43 10.85
CA VAL A 31 -0.89 10.39 12.09
C VAL A 31 -0.13 9.62 13.16
N PRO A 32 0.01 10.18 14.38
CA PRO A 32 0.64 9.50 15.50
C PRO A 32 -0.11 8.24 15.91
N PHE A 33 0.64 7.18 16.20
CA PHE A 33 0.14 5.91 16.66
C PHE A 33 0.93 5.41 17.88
N LEU A 34 0.25 4.99 18.93
CA LEU A 34 0.84 4.53 20.20
C LEU A 34 1.89 5.49 20.79
N GLY A 35 1.68 6.80 20.63
CA GLY A 35 2.49 7.86 21.23
C GLY A 35 3.86 8.10 20.57
N ARG A 36 4.47 7.12 19.93
CA ARG A 36 5.83 7.21 19.37
C ARG A 36 5.87 7.09 17.85
N TYR A 37 5.07 6.19 17.30
CA TYR A 37 5.07 5.85 15.87
C TYR A 37 4.12 6.72 15.07
N ARG A 38 4.30 6.70 13.74
CA ARG A 38 3.33 7.18 12.77
C ARG A 38 2.93 6.05 11.84
N LEU A 39 1.82 6.17 11.15
CA LEU A 39 1.31 5.07 10.30
C LEU A 39 2.29 4.66 9.20
N ILE A 40 3.08 5.60 8.68
CA ILE A 40 4.12 5.32 7.67
C ILE A 40 5.24 4.41 8.18
N ASP A 41 5.50 4.38 9.49
CA ASP A 41 6.60 3.61 10.05
C ASP A 41 6.41 2.10 9.84
N PHE A 42 5.16 1.63 9.77
CA PHE A 42 4.85 0.22 9.62
C PHE A 42 5.19 -0.32 8.23
N PRO A 43 4.73 0.26 7.11
CA PRO A 43 5.14 -0.20 5.79
C PRO A 43 6.66 -0.02 5.56
N LEU A 44 7.27 1.06 6.04
CA LEU A 44 8.72 1.23 5.95
C LEU A 44 9.48 0.12 6.71
N SER A 45 9.02 -0.23 7.92
CA SER A 45 9.62 -1.30 8.72
C SER A 45 9.43 -2.67 8.08
N ASN A 46 8.25 -2.97 7.53
CA ASN A 46 8.01 -4.22 6.80
C ASN A 46 8.94 -4.34 5.59
N MET A 47 9.13 -3.28 4.81
CA MET A 47 10.05 -3.26 3.67
C MET A 47 11.50 -3.42 4.09
N MET A 48 11.93 -2.72 5.16
CA MET A 48 13.28 -2.86 5.70
C MET A 48 13.54 -4.29 6.18
N ASN A 49 12.61 -4.91 6.91
CA ASN A 49 12.73 -6.28 7.41
C ASN A 49 12.84 -7.29 6.26
N ALA A 50 12.18 -7.04 5.14
CA ALA A 50 12.31 -7.84 3.93
C ALA A 50 13.62 -7.57 3.15
N GLY A 51 14.46 -6.63 3.59
CA GLY A 51 15.71 -6.27 2.91
C GLY A 51 15.52 -5.42 1.65
N ILE A 52 14.36 -4.82 1.45
CA ILE A 52 14.09 -3.87 0.37
C ILE A 52 14.85 -2.58 0.66
N LYS A 53 15.71 -2.17 -0.27
CA LYS A 53 16.66 -1.06 -0.08
C LYS A 53 16.37 0.17 -0.92
N THR A 54 15.36 0.10 -1.76
CA THR A 54 14.89 1.20 -2.60
C THR A 54 13.39 1.32 -2.37
N VAL A 55 12.95 2.44 -1.82
CA VAL A 55 11.54 2.67 -1.49
C VAL A 55 11.12 4.05 -1.99
N GLY A 56 10.09 4.09 -2.83
CA GLY A 56 9.39 5.31 -3.19
C GLY A 56 8.20 5.55 -2.25
N VAL A 57 8.08 6.75 -1.72
CA VAL A 57 6.92 7.18 -0.93
C VAL A 57 6.20 8.29 -1.67
N VAL A 58 4.95 8.02 -2.05
CA VAL A 58 4.08 9.00 -2.72
C VAL A 58 3.60 10.02 -1.70
N MET A 59 3.90 11.28 -1.97
CA MET A 59 3.55 12.36 -1.06
C MET A 59 2.21 13.00 -1.44
N PRO A 60 1.29 13.16 -0.50
CA PRO A 60 0.08 13.96 -0.68
C PRO A 60 0.40 15.45 -0.70
N GLY A 61 -0.59 16.29 -1.03
CA GLY A 61 -0.43 17.75 -1.06
C GLY A 61 0.02 18.37 0.28
N ASN A 62 -0.41 17.80 1.40
CA ASN A 62 -0.08 18.26 2.78
C ASN A 62 1.09 17.48 3.41
N TYR A 63 2.12 17.21 2.64
CA TYR A 63 3.22 16.29 2.94
C TYR A 63 4.20 16.75 4.03
N ARG A 64 4.20 18.00 4.45
CA ARG A 64 5.24 18.58 5.32
C ARG A 64 5.52 17.73 6.57
N SER A 65 4.47 17.39 7.31
CA SER A 65 4.62 16.58 8.53
C SER A 65 5.13 15.15 8.26
N LEU A 66 4.96 14.65 7.03
CA LEU A 66 5.50 13.36 6.60
C LEU A 66 7.01 13.46 6.36
N ILE A 67 7.45 14.48 5.62
CA ILE A 67 8.88 14.73 5.38
C ILE A 67 9.62 14.99 6.68
N ASP A 68 9.07 15.84 7.55
CA ASP A 68 9.70 16.15 8.85
C ASP A 68 9.90 14.90 9.72
N HIS A 69 9.03 13.90 9.59
CA HIS A 69 9.15 12.65 10.34
C HIS A 69 10.11 11.65 9.69
N VAL A 70 9.96 11.42 8.40
CA VAL A 70 10.71 10.38 7.69
C VAL A 70 12.14 10.83 7.38
N GLY A 71 12.35 12.12 7.15
CA GLY A 71 13.66 12.70 6.85
C GLY A 71 14.34 12.01 5.68
N SER A 72 15.59 11.61 5.86
CA SER A 72 16.36 10.85 4.87
C SER A 72 16.08 9.34 4.88
N GLY A 73 15.20 8.85 5.73
CA GLY A 73 14.97 7.42 5.92
C GLY A 73 16.04 6.71 6.73
N LYS A 74 16.85 7.44 7.51
CA LYS A 74 17.96 6.90 8.28
C LYS A 74 17.54 5.81 9.26
N ASP A 75 16.40 5.99 9.93
CA ASP A 75 15.89 5.06 10.94
C ASP A 75 15.56 3.67 10.33
N TRP A 76 15.31 3.63 9.01
CA TRP A 76 15.10 2.39 8.25
C TRP A 76 16.32 2.01 7.39
N GLY A 77 17.49 2.65 7.60
CA GLY A 77 18.69 2.40 6.81
C GLY A 77 18.51 2.65 5.31
N LEU A 78 17.67 3.62 4.95
CA LEU A 78 17.38 4.02 3.58
C LEU A 78 18.15 5.28 3.14
N ASP A 79 19.04 5.83 3.97
CA ASP A 79 19.96 6.94 3.65
C ASP A 79 21.20 6.44 2.88
N ARG A 80 21.01 5.95 1.67
CA ARG A 80 22.02 5.20 0.90
C ARG A 80 22.44 5.91 -0.38
N LYS A 81 23.71 5.69 -0.80
CA LYS A 81 24.21 6.18 -2.09
C LYS A 81 23.60 5.44 -3.29
N LYS A 82 23.26 4.15 -3.13
CA LYS A 82 22.59 3.32 -4.15
C LYS A 82 21.27 2.81 -3.58
N GLY A 83 20.16 3.11 -4.23
CA GLY A 83 18.83 2.92 -3.70
C GLY A 83 18.50 4.00 -2.69
N GLY A 84 17.80 3.64 -1.62
CA GLY A 84 17.41 4.56 -0.56
C GLY A 84 15.95 4.97 -0.63
N LEU A 85 15.62 6.02 0.12
CA LEU A 85 14.29 6.59 0.17
C LEU A 85 14.11 7.66 -0.91
N PHE A 86 13.04 7.54 -1.69
CA PHE A 86 12.62 8.51 -2.68
C PHE A 86 11.27 9.08 -2.29
N MET A 87 11.22 10.36 -1.99
CA MET A 87 9.97 11.09 -1.86
C MET A 87 9.52 11.47 -3.26
N VAL A 88 8.42 10.86 -3.71
CA VAL A 88 7.92 11.05 -5.08
C VAL A 88 6.60 11.81 -5.07
N PRO A 89 6.34 12.67 -6.07
CA PRO A 89 5.13 13.46 -6.10
C PRO A 89 3.88 12.58 -6.25
N GLY A 90 2.86 12.90 -5.46
CA GLY A 90 1.51 12.40 -5.62
C GLY A 90 0.61 13.45 -6.25
N ASN A 91 -0.57 13.04 -6.69
CA ASN A 91 -1.58 13.97 -7.19
C ASN A 91 -2.04 14.91 -6.05
N ALA A 92 -2.06 16.21 -6.32
CA ALA A 92 -2.41 17.24 -5.34
C ALA A 92 -3.81 17.05 -4.73
N TYR A 93 -4.72 16.42 -5.45
CA TYR A 93 -6.12 16.26 -5.04
C TYR A 93 -6.40 14.93 -4.32
N GLY A 94 -5.41 14.02 -4.21
CA GLY A 94 -5.62 12.69 -3.62
C GLY A 94 -6.63 11.84 -4.37
N THR A 95 -7.00 10.72 -3.81
CA THR A 95 -8.11 9.88 -4.30
C THR A 95 -9.42 10.35 -3.69
N THR A 96 -10.44 10.53 -4.51
CA THR A 96 -11.77 10.94 -4.07
C THR A 96 -12.75 9.77 -3.96
N LYS A 97 -12.44 8.62 -4.53
CA LYS A 97 -13.28 7.43 -4.48
C LYS A 97 -12.89 6.54 -3.29
N GLY A 98 -13.87 6.08 -2.54
CA GLY A 98 -13.68 5.08 -1.50
C GLY A 98 -13.04 3.80 -2.06
N GLY A 99 -12.19 3.15 -1.30
CA GLY A 99 -11.54 1.90 -1.70
C GLY A 99 -10.30 2.02 -2.58
N MET A 100 -10.08 3.14 -3.27
CA MET A 100 -8.87 3.34 -4.09
C MET A 100 -7.62 3.50 -3.22
N ARG A 101 -6.57 2.75 -3.53
CA ARG A 101 -5.32 2.74 -2.76
C ARG A 101 -4.08 2.99 -3.61
N PHE A 102 -4.05 2.46 -4.82
CA PHE A 102 -2.91 2.56 -5.73
C PHE A 102 -3.31 3.31 -6.99
N LEU A 103 -3.45 4.63 -6.86
CA LEU A 103 -3.90 5.48 -7.96
C LEU A 103 -2.92 5.38 -9.13
N LEU A 104 -3.40 4.92 -10.27
CA LEU A 104 -2.59 4.67 -11.47
C LEU A 104 -1.90 5.94 -11.96
N ARG A 105 -2.56 7.09 -11.82
CA ARG A 105 -1.99 8.41 -12.16
C ARG A 105 -0.71 8.72 -11.37
N ASP A 106 -0.67 8.40 -10.07
CA ASP A 106 0.54 8.58 -9.27
C ASP A 106 1.64 7.62 -9.69
N ILE A 107 1.28 6.39 -10.04
CA ILE A 107 2.20 5.37 -10.56
C ILE A 107 2.81 5.81 -11.89
N ILE A 108 2.00 6.30 -12.83
CA ILE A 108 2.42 6.80 -14.14
C ILE A 108 3.37 8.01 -13.97
N SER A 109 3.00 8.96 -13.12
CA SER A 109 3.83 10.15 -12.85
C SER A 109 5.20 9.79 -12.29
N ASN A 110 5.31 8.65 -11.63
CA ASN A 110 6.54 8.15 -11.00
C ASN A 110 7.19 6.98 -11.78
N LYS A 111 6.85 6.79 -13.06
CA LYS A 111 7.37 5.73 -13.94
C LYS A 111 8.89 5.56 -13.87
N THR A 112 9.62 6.67 -13.79
CA THR A 112 11.09 6.68 -13.74
C THR A 112 11.66 5.87 -12.56
N LEU A 113 10.96 5.78 -11.43
CA LEU A 113 11.37 4.97 -10.29
C LEU A 113 11.43 3.49 -10.68
N PHE A 114 10.45 3.01 -11.41
CA PHE A 114 10.35 1.61 -11.84
C PHE A 114 11.31 1.31 -12.99
N GLN A 115 11.47 2.24 -13.93
CA GLN A 115 12.38 2.08 -15.08
C GLN A 115 13.85 1.99 -14.66
N ARG A 116 14.27 2.76 -13.65
CA ARG A 116 15.66 2.76 -13.15
C ARG A 116 16.00 1.56 -12.29
N SER A 117 15.02 0.76 -11.90
CA SER A 117 15.24 -0.41 -11.08
C SER A 117 15.67 -1.61 -11.92
N ASP A 118 16.64 -2.36 -11.39
CA ASP A 118 17.05 -3.68 -11.89
C ASP A 118 16.28 -4.84 -11.24
N LYS A 119 15.34 -4.54 -10.34
CA LYS A 119 14.61 -5.54 -9.57
C LYS A 119 13.38 -6.04 -10.33
N PRO A 120 13.10 -7.36 -10.32
CA PRO A 120 11.98 -7.94 -11.04
C PRO A 120 10.61 -7.61 -10.43
N TYR A 121 10.55 -7.31 -9.14
CA TYR A 121 9.29 -7.13 -8.42
C TYR A 121 9.15 -5.73 -7.82
N VAL A 122 7.90 -5.27 -7.72
CA VAL A 122 7.50 -4.06 -7.01
C VAL A 122 6.55 -4.49 -5.88
N VAL A 123 6.93 -4.22 -4.63
CA VAL A 123 6.05 -4.37 -3.46
C VAL A 123 5.36 -3.04 -3.22
N MET A 124 4.06 -3.03 -3.34
CA MET A 124 3.23 -1.84 -3.14
C MET A 124 2.47 -1.96 -1.81
N MET A 125 2.52 -0.92 -0.99
CA MET A 125 1.85 -0.89 0.31
C MET A 125 1.13 0.44 0.53
N GLY A 126 -0.03 0.34 1.18
CA GLY A 126 -0.73 1.50 1.73
C GLY A 126 -0.27 1.84 3.14
N THR A 127 -0.78 2.96 3.65
CA THR A 127 -0.53 3.44 5.02
C THR A 127 -1.78 3.39 5.91
N ASN A 128 -2.92 2.93 5.38
CA ASN A 128 -4.20 2.91 6.11
C ASN A 128 -4.34 1.69 7.02
N ILE A 129 -3.62 0.61 6.73
CA ILE A 129 -3.73 -0.67 7.42
C ILE A 129 -2.38 -0.99 8.06
N ILE A 130 -2.42 -1.26 9.35
CA ILE A 130 -1.24 -1.73 10.10
C ILE A 130 -1.29 -3.24 10.17
N PHE A 131 -0.23 -3.87 9.69
CA PHE A 131 -0.03 -5.30 9.84
C PHE A 131 1.46 -5.62 10.02
N ASN A 132 1.72 -6.72 10.70
CA ASN A 132 3.05 -7.28 10.82
C ASN A 132 3.10 -8.57 10.00
N MET A 133 3.86 -8.56 8.92
CA MET A 133 3.92 -9.64 7.96
C MET A 133 5.33 -9.77 7.40
N ASP A 134 5.79 -10.99 7.22
CA ASP A 134 7.04 -11.25 6.50
C ASP A 134 6.80 -11.14 4.99
N LEU A 135 7.20 -10.02 4.42
CA LEU A 135 7.09 -9.78 2.98
C LEU A 135 7.91 -10.78 2.15
N ASN A 136 8.97 -11.37 2.71
CA ASN A 136 9.74 -12.39 1.98
C ASN A 136 8.88 -13.61 1.67
N THR A 137 8.07 -14.06 2.62
CA THR A 137 7.13 -15.17 2.40
C THR A 137 6.16 -14.88 1.25
N ILE A 138 5.71 -13.63 1.12
CA ILE A 138 4.77 -13.23 0.05
C ILE A 138 5.49 -13.10 -1.28
N ILE A 139 6.71 -12.55 -1.29
CA ILE A 139 7.54 -12.47 -2.50
C ILE A 139 7.86 -13.87 -3.01
N ASP A 140 8.21 -14.80 -2.13
CA ASP A 140 8.49 -16.19 -2.49
C ASP A 140 7.21 -16.89 -3.03
N ALA A 141 6.06 -16.64 -2.41
CA ALA A 141 4.78 -17.16 -2.89
C ALA A 141 4.40 -16.57 -4.26
N HIS A 142 4.65 -15.28 -4.49
CA HIS A 142 4.45 -14.63 -5.77
C HIS A 142 5.33 -15.26 -6.86
N GLU A 143 6.62 -15.42 -6.58
CA GLU A 143 7.58 -16.04 -7.49
C GLU A 143 7.18 -17.49 -7.85
N ASN A 144 6.79 -18.27 -6.85
CA ASN A 144 6.39 -19.67 -7.04
C ASN A 144 5.06 -19.81 -7.78
N SER A 145 4.16 -18.85 -7.69
CA SER A 145 2.87 -18.88 -8.38
C SER A 145 2.96 -18.58 -9.87
N GLY A 146 4.05 -17.95 -10.33
CA GLY A 146 4.20 -17.45 -11.69
C GLY A 146 3.17 -16.37 -12.07
N ALA A 147 2.50 -15.78 -11.08
CA ALA A 147 1.48 -14.77 -11.32
C ALA A 147 2.13 -13.43 -11.69
N GLN A 148 1.42 -12.62 -12.47
CA GLN A 148 1.86 -11.27 -12.80
C GLN A 148 1.69 -10.31 -11.63
N MET A 149 0.69 -10.55 -10.78
CA MET A 149 0.42 -9.81 -9.56
C MET A 149 -0.11 -10.73 -8.46
N THR A 150 0.25 -10.44 -7.23
CA THR A 150 -0.28 -11.10 -6.04
C THR A 150 -0.83 -10.04 -5.08
N VAL A 151 -2.09 -10.16 -4.70
CA VAL A 151 -2.76 -9.27 -3.76
C VAL A 151 -2.91 -9.94 -2.41
N VAL A 152 -2.62 -9.20 -1.35
CA VAL A 152 -2.76 -9.68 0.03
C VAL A 152 -4.12 -9.29 0.59
N TYR A 153 -4.83 -10.25 1.17
CA TYR A 153 -6.15 -10.03 1.75
C TYR A 153 -6.33 -10.74 3.11
N CYS A 154 -7.33 -10.32 3.84
CA CYS A 154 -7.81 -11.01 5.04
C CYS A 154 -9.34 -11.12 5.02
N LYS A 155 -9.90 -11.96 5.90
CA LYS A 155 -11.34 -11.97 6.12
C LYS A 155 -11.76 -10.77 6.95
N ALA A 156 -12.75 -10.03 6.45
CA ALA A 156 -13.30 -8.88 7.15
C ALA A 156 -13.99 -9.32 8.46
N THR A 157 -13.64 -8.67 9.54
CA THR A 157 -14.23 -8.92 10.87
C THR A 157 -15.36 -7.96 11.23
N ARG A 158 -15.65 -7.01 10.33
CA ARG A 158 -16.70 -5.99 10.48
C ARG A 158 -17.08 -5.41 9.13
N ASN A 159 -18.18 -4.66 9.09
CA ASN A 159 -18.59 -3.93 7.91
C ASN A 159 -17.82 -2.61 7.82
N VAL A 160 -17.27 -2.28 6.64
CA VAL A 160 -16.52 -1.04 6.40
C VAL A 160 -16.75 -0.57 4.97
N ASP A 161 -17.32 0.62 4.81
CA ASP A 161 -17.70 1.15 3.49
C ASP A 161 -16.51 1.54 2.60
N ASP A 162 -15.40 1.98 3.22
CA ASP A 162 -14.22 2.47 2.50
C ASP A 162 -13.15 1.39 2.25
N GLU A 163 -13.41 0.12 2.56
CA GLU A 163 -12.48 -0.96 2.28
C GLU A 163 -12.73 -1.57 0.91
N THR A 164 -11.65 -2.07 0.33
CA THR A 164 -11.70 -2.75 -0.97
C THR A 164 -12.02 -4.22 -0.75
N LYS A 165 -13.16 -4.67 -1.27
CA LYS A 165 -13.54 -6.06 -1.34
C LYS A 165 -12.91 -6.71 -2.56
N LEU A 166 -12.39 -7.93 -2.37
CA LEU A 166 -11.82 -8.76 -3.42
C LEU A 166 -12.72 -9.96 -3.69
N GLU A 167 -13.14 -10.13 -4.92
CA GLU A 167 -13.83 -11.33 -5.38
C GLU A 167 -12.80 -12.32 -5.90
N ILE A 168 -12.80 -13.51 -5.32
CA ILE A 168 -11.78 -14.54 -5.56
C ILE A 168 -12.51 -15.84 -5.95
N ASN A 169 -12.13 -16.44 -7.06
CA ASN A 169 -12.68 -17.72 -7.49
C ASN A 169 -12.06 -18.91 -6.72
N GLU A 170 -12.58 -20.11 -6.95
CA GLU A 170 -12.14 -21.35 -6.31
C GLU A 170 -10.64 -21.67 -6.59
N ASN A 171 -10.11 -21.19 -7.69
CA ASN A 171 -8.69 -21.35 -8.06
C ASN A 171 -7.77 -20.29 -7.44
N GLY A 172 -8.27 -19.45 -6.53
CA GLY A 172 -7.50 -18.39 -5.89
C GLY A 172 -7.14 -17.24 -6.84
N ARG A 173 -7.91 -17.00 -7.89
CA ARG A 173 -7.72 -15.87 -8.81
C ARG A 173 -8.68 -14.74 -8.51
N LEU A 174 -8.19 -13.52 -8.58
CA LEU A 174 -9.00 -12.31 -8.45
C LEU A 174 -9.92 -12.18 -9.68
N THR A 175 -11.22 -12.06 -9.44
CA THR A 175 -12.25 -11.92 -10.47
C THR A 175 -12.97 -10.58 -10.41
N GLY A 176 -12.92 -9.90 -9.26
CA GLY A 176 -13.60 -8.63 -9.07
C GLY A 176 -13.03 -7.80 -7.93
N VAL A 177 -13.16 -6.47 -8.05
CA VAL A 177 -12.82 -5.50 -7.02
C VAL A 177 -13.99 -4.54 -6.86
N SER A 178 -14.43 -4.33 -5.64
CA SER A 178 -15.52 -3.39 -5.33
C SER A 178 -15.24 -2.63 -4.02
N ALA A 179 -15.90 -1.49 -3.85
CA ALA A 179 -15.83 -0.73 -2.62
C ALA A 179 -16.83 -1.27 -1.59
N GLY A 180 -16.45 -1.23 -0.32
CA GLY A 180 -17.25 -1.70 0.80
C GLY A 180 -17.11 -3.19 1.06
N VAL A 181 -16.82 -3.55 2.31
CA VAL A 181 -16.75 -4.93 2.78
C VAL A 181 -17.77 -5.16 3.87
N VAL A 182 -18.36 -6.34 3.90
CA VAL A 182 -19.18 -6.84 5.01
C VAL A 182 -18.44 -7.95 5.75
N TYR A 183 -18.91 -8.26 6.95
CA TYR A 183 -18.34 -9.34 7.76
C TYR A 183 -18.21 -10.63 6.93
N GLY A 184 -17.00 -11.21 6.92
CA GLY A 184 -16.69 -12.44 6.20
C GLY A 184 -16.21 -12.28 4.77
N ASP A 185 -16.33 -11.08 4.17
CA ASP A 185 -15.77 -10.78 2.85
C ASP A 185 -14.24 -10.83 2.84
N ASN A 186 -13.67 -10.96 1.64
CA ASN A 186 -12.22 -10.81 1.47
C ASN A 186 -11.88 -9.32 1.35
N ALA A 187 -11.27 -8.76 2.39
CA ALA A 187 -10.83 -7.38 2.43
C ALA A 187 -9.38 -7.25 1.99
N SER A 188 -9.08 -6.33 1.09
CA SER A 188 -7.71 -6.02 0.70
C SER A 188 -6.91 -5.51 1.90
N MET A 189 -5.66 -5.96 2.04
CA MET A 189 -4.72 -5.48 3.05
C MET A 189 -3.91 -4.26 2.59
N ASP A 190 -4.31 -3.61 1.51
CA ASP A 190 -3.56 -2.52 0.89
C ASP A 190 -2.07 -2.90 0.64
N CYS A 191 -1.86 -4.15 0.26
CA CYS A 191 -0.54 -4.70 -0.05
C CYS A 191 -0.64 -5.60 -1.27
N CYS A 192 0.24 -5.37 -2.23
CA CYS A 192 0.37 -6.24 -3.40
C CYS A 192 1.81 -6.31 -3.89
N ILE A 193 2.10 -7.35 -4.65
CA ILE A 193 3.36 -7.54 -5.36
C ILE A 193 3.03 -7.66 -6.84
N VAL A 194 3.72 -6.94 -7.67
CA VAL A 194 3.54 -6.95 -9.13
C VAL A 194 4.89 -7.12 -9.82
N ASN A 195 4.91 -7.87 -10.92
CA ASN A 195 6.06 -7.91 -11.80
C ASN A 195 6.35 -6.53 -12.35
N ARG A 196 7.61 -6.08 -12.26
CA ARG A 196 8.01 -4.74 -12.74
C ARG A 196 7.67 -4.54 -14.22
N GLU A 197 7.86 -5.56 -15.03
CA GLU A 197 7.55 -5.53 -16.48
C GLU A 197 6.05 -5.33 -16.70
N THR A 198 5.21 -6.13 -16.04
CA THR A 198 3.75 -5.98 -16.11
C THR A 198 3.29 -4.59 -15.66
N LEU A 199 3.90 -4.05 -14.59
CA LEU A 199 3.58 -2.69 -14.13
C LEU A 199 3.95 -1.65 -15.20
N LEU A 200 5.09 -1.79 -15.86
CA LEU A 200 5.49 -0.87 -16.93
C LEU A 200 4.58 -0.99 -18.16
N GLU A 201 4.15 -2.18 -18.53
CA GLU A 201 3.15 -2.41 -19.60
C GLU A 201 1.82 -1.71 -19.29
N ILE A 202 1.33 -1.82 -18.05
CA ILE A 202 0.12 -1.12 -17.60
C ILE A 202 0.32 0.40 -17.68
N ILE A 203 1.46 0.91 -17.19
CA ILE A 203 1.80 2.33 -17.24
C ILE A 203 1.80 2.85 -18.70
N ASP A 204 2.27 2.05 -19.65
CA ASP A 204 2.34 2.44 -21.05
C ASP A 204 0.99 2.36 -21.78
N HIS A 205 0.08 1.52 -21.27
CA HIS A 205 -1.25 1.36 -21.84
C HIS A 205 -2.23 2.47 -21.42
N TYR A 206 -2.09 3.00 -20.19
CA TYR A 206 -3.03 3.97 -19.63
C TYR A 206 -2.48 5.39 -19.66
N GLN A 207 -3.39 6.37 -19.82
CA GLN A 207 -3.03 7.78 -19.76
C GLN A 207 -3.11 8.33 -18.32
N ALA A 208 -2.30 9.31 -18.00
CA ALA A 208 -2.28 9.94 -16.67
C ALA A 208 -3.59 10.66 -16.30
N ALA A 209 -4.52 10.84 -17.24
CA ALA A 209 -5.85 11.40 -16.99
C ALA A 209 -6.84 10.39 -16.40
N ASP A 210 -6.54 9.10 -16.48
CA ASP A 210 -7.43 8.04 -16.00
C ASP A 210 -7.39 7.98 -14.46
N TYR A 211 -8.55 8.16 -13.84
CA TYR A 211 -8.74 8.04 -12.38
C TYR A 211 -9.04 6.58 -12.00
N LEU A 212 -8.14 5.68 -12.36
CA LEU A 212 -8.26 4.26 -12.06
C LEU A 212 -7.32 3.86 -10.93
N ASP A 213 -7.77 2.92 -10.12
CA ASP A 213 -6.88 2.18 -9.22
C ASP A 213 -6.12 1.11 -10.01
N LEU A 214 -4.92 0.76 -9.57
CA LEU A 214 -4.11 -0.27 -10.20
C LEU A 214 -4.86 -1.62 -10.28
N LEU A 215 -5.64 -1.95 -9.24
CA LEU A 215 -6.43 -3.19 -9.22
C LEU A 215 -7.57 -3.18 -10.25
N GLU A 216 -8.21 -2.03 -10.46
CA GLU A 216 -9.24 -1.85 -11.49
C GLU A 216 -8.63 -1.92 -12.90
N ALA A 217 -7.48 -1.27 -13.10
CA ALA A 217 -6.76 -1.32 -14.38
C ALA A 217 -6.32 -2.73 -14.73
N LEU A 218 -5.84 -3.48 -13.75
CA LEU A 218 -5.51 -4.90 -13.92
C LEU A 218 -6.72 -5.74 -14.29
N GLN A 219 -7.89 -5.51 -13.67
CA GLN A 219 -9.10 -6.23 -14.07
C GLN A 219 -9.47 -6.01 -15.54
N ALA A 220 -9.39 -4.77 -16.01
CA ALA A 220 -9.69 -4.44 -17.41
C ALA A 220 -8.68 -5.10 -18.37
N THR A 221 -7.42 -5.24 -17.96
CA THR A 221 -6.35 -5.89 -18.74
C THR A 221 -6.37 -7.41 -18.55
N LEU A 222 -6.86 -7.91 -17.42
CA LEU A 222 -6.84 -9.31 -16.97
C LEU A 222 -7.91 -10.22 -17.61
N ALA A 223 -8.70 -9.74 -18.53
CA ALA A 223 -9.40 -10.67 -19.45
C ALA A 223 -8.42 -11.66 -20.13
N THR A 224 -7.11 -11.38 -20.08
CA THR A 224 -6.02 -12.17 -20.66
C THR A 224 -4.88 -12.56 -19.70
N SER A 225 -4.84 -12.10 -18.45
CA SER A 225 -3.66 -12.23 -17.57
C SER A 225 -3.95 -12.95 -16.24
N THR A 226 -2.93 -13.62 -15.65
CA THR A 226 -3.06 -14.37 -14.39
C THR A 226 -2.77 -13.49 -13.18
N CYS A 227 -3.80 -13.16 -12.39
CA CYS A 227 -3.62 -12.56 -11.06
C CYS A 227 -3.86 -13.64 -9.99
N ALA A 228 -2.83 -13.99 -9.23
CA ALA A 228 -2.96 -14.86 -8.08
C ALA A 228 -3.24 -14.04 -6.82
N VAL A 229 -4.06 -14.59 -5.93
CA VAL A 229 -4.38 -13.96 -4.65
C VAL A 229 -3.84 -14.86 -3.54
N THR A 230 -3.01 -14.29 -2.67
CA THR A 230 -2.48 -15.01 -1.52
C THR A 230 -3.20 -14.55 -0.27
N SER A 231 -3.88 -15.49 0.40
CA SER A 231 -4.39 -15.26 1.75
C SER A 231 -3.25 -15.39 2.73
N THR A 232 -3.00 -14.37 3.52
CA THR A 232 -2.14 -14.53 4.67
C THR A 232 -3.00 -14.65 5.92
N ARG A 233 -2.72 -15.67 6.74
CA ARG A 233 -3.19 -15.73 8.11
C ARG A 233 -2.36 -14.73 8.94
N ALA A 234 -2.32 -13.48 8.51
CA ALA A 234 -1.75 -12.42 9.31
C ALA A 234 -2.57 -12.36 10.59
N ARG A 235 -1.92 -12.42 11.75
CA ARG A 235 -2.53 -11.93 12.98
C ARG A 235 -2.74 -10.44 12.73
N SER A 236 -3.88 -10.12 12.14
CA SER A 236 -4.21 -8.78 11.74
C SER A 236 -4.52 -7.96 12.97
N TRP A 237 -3.60 -7.15 13.38
CA TRP A 237 -3.93 -5.89 14.06
C TRP A 237 -4.53 -4.92 13.04
N ALA A 238 -4.94 -5.48 11.90
CA ALA A 238 -5.55 -4.81 10.79
C ALA A 238 -6.82 -4.15 11.25
N CYS A 239 -6.83 -2.89 11.27
CA CYS A 239 -7.97 -2.02 11.46
C CYS A 239 -7.85 -0.98 12.58
N LEU A 240 -6.64 -0.62 12.97
CA LEU A 240 -6.46 0.41 13.99
C LEU A 240 -6.33 1.83 13.41
N ALA A 241 -6.20 1.97 12.11
CA ALA A 241 -6.00 3.29 11.49
C ALA A 241 -7.28 4.05 11.15
N ARG A 242 -8.46 3.47 11.36
CA ARG A 242 -9.73 4.14 11.04
C ARG A 242 -10.39 4.78 12.27
N SER A 243 -11.11 5.85 12.06
CA SER A 243 -11.63 6.89 12.96
C SER A 243 -11.93 6.52 14.42
N ARG A 244 -12.40 5.31 14.72
CA ARG A 244 -12.65 4.86 16.10
C ARG A 244 -11.42 4.34 16.83
N CYS A 245 -10.39 3.91 16.12
CA CYS A 245 -9.16 3.41 16.73
C CYS A 245 -8.13 4.51 16.96
N ILE A 246 -8.15 5.58 16.20
CA ILE A 246 -7.41 6.81 16.56
C ILE A 246 -7.97 7.34 17.88
N ALA A 247 -9.29 7.35 18.08
CA ALA A 247 -9.92 7.69 19.35
C ALA A 247 -9.59 6.69 20.47
N ALA A 248 -9.55 5.38 20.19
CA ALA A 248 -9.24 4.35 21.20
C ALA A 248 -7.75 4.32 21.60
N ALA A 249 -6.83 4.61 20.67
CA ALA A 249 -5.41 4.76 20.99
C ALA A 249 -5.16 5.97 21.89
N TRP A 250 -5.94 7.05 21.76
CA TRP A 250 -5.90 8.19 22.64
C TRP A 250 -6.45 7.90 24.04
N THR A 251 -7.53 7.13 24.14
CA THR A 251 -8.10 6.75 25.44
C THR A 251 -7.26 5.74 26.21
N CYS A 252 -6.45 4.91 25.52
CA CYS A 252 -5.52 3.98 26.18
C CYS A 252 -4.28 4.69 26.75
N SER A 253 -3.91 5.87 26.23
CA SER A 253 -2.77 6.67 26.70
C SER A 253 -3.09 7.55 27.92
N THR A 254 -4.35 7.67 28.35
CA THR A 254 -4.78 8.55 29.44
C THR A 254 -5.23 7.82 30.71
N ARG A 255 -4.89 6.55 30.88
CA ARG A 255 -5.06 5.88 32.19
C ARG A 255 -3.71 5.78 32.90
N PRO A 256 -3.65 6.26 34.15
CA PRO A 256 -2.45 6.23 34.99
C PRO A 256 -1.97 4.81 35.29
#